data_90959fb39699a153bf31d85e219fd33b
#
_entry.id   90959fb39699a153bf31d85e219fd33b
#
_cell.length_a   1.000
_cell.length_b   1.000
_cell.length_c   1.000
_cell.angle_alpha   90.00
_cell.angle_beta   90.00
_cell.angle_gamma   90.00
#
_symmetry.space_group_name_H-M   'P 1'
#
loop_
_entity.id
_entity.type
_entity.pdbx_description
1 polymer ?
#
loop_
_entity_poly.entity_id
_entity_poly.type
_entity_poly.pdbx_seq_one_letter_code
_entity_poly.pdbx_strand_id
1 'polypeptide(L)'
;MSLNSKGVEILSIGTELLLGNIINTNAQWISEQLSQLGLNHFRQSTVGDNCDRIIKIIKEISERSNLLITTGGLGPTPDDLTTEAIAKSFNVSLFERPHLWDEIKQKLPNSKLKDDSSSSVSYTHLTLPTIRSV
;
A
#
# COMPACT_ATOMS: atom_id res chain seq x y z
N MET A 1 13.39 -24.40 10.80
CA MET A 1 13.38 -23.27 9.86
C MET A 1 12.82 -22.06 10.58
N SER A 2 13.62 -21.10 10.86
CA SER A 2 13.14 -19.95 11.58
C SER A 2 12.31 -19.08 10.62
N LEU A 3 11.08 -18.76 11.00
CA LEU A 3 10.25 -17.73 10.39
C LEU A 3 10.96 -16.37 10.34
N ASN A 4 12.11 -16.25 11.01
CA ASN A 4 12.93 -15.04 11.10
C ASN A 4 13.90 -14.86 9.93
N SER A 5 13.98 -15.80 8.99
CA SER A 5 14.89 -15.69 7.83
C SER A 5 14.34 -14.78 6.72
N LYS A 6 13.05 -14.55 6.71
CA LYS A 6 12.40 -13.62 5.80
C LYS A 6 12.16 -12.30 6.55
N GLY A 7 12.22 -11.21 5.89
CA GLY A 7 12.10 -9.91 6.53
C GLY A 7 10.88 -9.12 6.10
N VAL A 8 10.94 -7.84 6.40
CA VAL A 8 9.94 -6.85 6.01
C VAL A 8 10.47 -6.06 4.82
N GLU A 9 9.65 -5.84 3.83
CA GLU A 9 9.91 -4.95 2.71
C GLU A 9 8.93 -3.79 2.68
N ILE A 10 9.41 -2.65 2.22
CA ILE A 10 8.61 -1.44 2.00
C ILE A 10 8.55 -1.19 0.49
N LEU A 11 7.36 -1.02 -0.04
CA LEU A 11 7.12 -0.62 -1.42
C LEU A 11 6.46 0.75 -1.45
N SER A 12 7.17 1.71 -1.99
CA SER A 12 6.66 3.06 -2.22
C SER A 12 6.17 3.20 -3.65
N ILE A 13 4.95 3.66 -3.83
CA ILE A 13 4.29 3.76 -5.13
C ILE A 13 4.03 5.23 -5.43
N GLY A 14 4.59 5.70 -6.52
CA GLY A 14 4.43 7.08 -6.97
C GLY A 14 5.50 7.46 -7.99
N THR A 15 5.07 7.93 -9.15
CA THR A 15 5.99 8.38 -10.21
C THR A 15 6.85 9.55 -9.73
N GLU A 16 6.31 10.46 -8.92
CA GLU A 16 7.04 11.58 -8.33
C GLU A 16 8.19 11.13 -7.41
N LEU A 17 8.01 10.03 -6.70
CA LEU A 17 9.07 9.43 -5.88
C LEU A 17 10.16 8.80 -6.74
N LEU A 18 9.75 8.09 -7.79
CA LEU A 18 10.66 7.42 -8.71
C LEU A 18 11.53 8.42 -9.47
N LEU A 19 10.97 9.56 -9.85
CA LEU A 19 11.68 10.62 -10.56
C LEU A 19 12.49 11.54 -9.63
N GLY A 20 12.40 11.37 -8.33
CA GLY A 20 13.10 12.20 -7.37
C GLY A 20 12.51 13.60 -7.17
N ASN A 21 11.27 13.83 -7.63
CA ASN A 21 10.60 15.13 -7.50
C ASN A 21 10.27 15.49 -6.05
N ILE A 22 10.05 14.47 -5.22
CA ILE A 22 9.81 14.62 -3.78
C ILE A 22 10.62 13.60 -3.00
N ILE A 23 10.87 13.90 -1.74
CA ILE A 23 11.58 13.01 -0.81
C ILE A 23 10.59 11.97 -0.25
N ASN A 24 11.02 10.72 -0.20
CA ASN A 24 10.21 9.62 0.34
C ASN A 24 10.26 9.59 1.86
N THR A 25 9.56 10.51 2.51
CA THR A 25 9.51 10.61 3.97
C THR A 25 8.71 9.50 4.63
N ASN A 26 7.73 8.93 3.95
CA ASN A 26 6.93 7.81 4.48
C ASN A 26 7.80 6.56 4.67
N ALA A 27 8.59 6.19 3.69
CA ALA A 27 9.49 5.04 3.79
C ALA A 27 10.53 5.22 4.89
N GLN A 28 11.08 6.42 5.05
CA GLN A 28 11.99 6.75 6.12
C GLN A 28 11.34 6.55 7.48
N TRP A 29 10.17 7.13 7.70
CA TRP A 29 9.45 7.01 8.97
C TRP A 29 9.10 5.55 9.30
N ILE A 30 8.59 4.80 8.32
CA ILE A 30 8.27 3.39 8.49
C ILE A 30 9.52 2.59 8.87
N SER A 31 10.64 2.84 8.22
CA SER A 31 11.91 2.17 8.52
C SER A 31 12.37 2.42 9.95
N GLU A 32 12.25 3.65 10.42
CA GLU A 32 12.57 4.02 11.81
C GLU A 32 11.68 3.28 12.81
N GLN A 33 10.37 3.20 12.54
CA GLN A 33 9.44 2.46 13.38
C GLN A 33 9.73 0.95 13.42
N LEU A 34 10.03 0.37 12.27
CA LEU A 34 10.39 -1.06 12.17
C LEU A 34 11.66 -1.37 12.96
N SER A 35 12.64 -0.48 12.89
CA SER A 35 13.88 -0.62 13.66
C SER A 35 13.63 -0.57 15.17
N GLN A 36 12.76 0.33 15.62
CA GLN A 36 12.37 0.43 17.04
C GLN A 36 11.64 -0.81 17.53
N LEU A 37 10.87 -1.46 16.67
CA LEU A 37 10.18 -2.71 16.96
C LEU A 37 11.08 -3.94 16.88
N GLY A 38 12.33 -3.79 16.47
CA GLY A 38 13.25 -4.89 16.29
C GLY A 38 12.95 -5.79 15.09
N LEU A 39 12.17 -5.29 14.13
CA LEU A 39 11.85 -6.03 12.92
C LEU A 39 12.94 -5.87 11.86
N ASN A 40 13.30 -6.97 11.24
CA ASN A 40 14.27 -6.97 10.15
C ASN A 40 13.65 -6.37 8.89
N HIS A 41 13.90 -5.09 8.69
CA HIS A 41 13.62 -4.40 7.45
C HIS A 41 14.89 -4.40 6.60
N PHE A 42 14.88 -5.10 5.47
CA PHE A 42 16.10 -5.26 4.67
C PHE A 42 15.97 -4.79 3.23
N ARG A 43 14.80 -4.41 2.78
CA ARG A 43 14.61 -3.94 1.41
C ARG A 43 13.54 -2.88 1.30
N GLN A 44 13.87 -1.85 0.53
CA GLN A 44 12.94 -0.83 0.09
C GLN A 44 12.93 -0.79 -1.44
N SER A 45 11.76 -0.60 -2.03
CA SER A 45 11.60 -0.43 -3.46
C SER A 45 10.68 0.75 -3.75
N THR A 46 10.90 1.39 -4.88
CA THR A 46 10.03 2.44 -5.39
C THR A 46 9.59 2.06 -6.80
N VAL A 47 8.32 2.21 -7.08
CA VAL A 47 7.72 1.94 -8.38
C VAL A 47 6.82 3.10 -8.79
N GLY A 48 6.78 3.40 -10.07
CA GLY A 48 5.87 4.42 -10.62
C GLY A 48 4.42 3.94 -10.70
N ASP A 49 3.54 4.86 -11.08
CA ASP A 49 2.09 4.63 -11.22
C ASP A 49 1.80 3.81 -12.49
N ASN A 50 2.11 2.53 -12.44
CA ASN A 50 1.86 1.58 -13.50
C ASN A 50 1.41 0.25 -12.90
N CYS A 51 0.19 -0.15 -13.18
CA CYS A 51 -0.44 -1.31 -12.57
C CYS A 51 0.34 -2.61 -12.78
N ASP A 52 0.79 -2.88 -14.00
CA ASP A 52 1.51 -4.11 -14.32
C ASP A 52 2.87 -4.20 -13.60
N ARG A 53 3.56 -3.09 -13.48
CA ARG A 53 4.84 -3.02 -12.74
C ARG A 53 4.61 -3.21 -11.23
N ILE A 54 3.56 -2.63 -10.69
CA ILE A 54 3.19 -2.81 -9.28
C ILE A 54 2.85 -4.27 -9.02
N ILE A 55 2.04 -4.90 -9.85
CA ILE A 55 1.68 -6.31 -9.74
C ILE A 55 2.93 -7.19 -9.77
N LYS A 56 3.82 -6.95 -10.72
CA LYS A 56 5.05 -7.72 -10.86
C LYS A 56 5.91 -7.66 -9.60
N ILE A 57 6.14 -6.47 -9.08
CA ILE A 57 6.98 -6.31 -7.87
C ILE A 57 6.31 -6.88 -6.63
N ILE A 58 4.99 -6.77 -6.49
CA ILE A 58 4.25 -7.37 -5.36
C ILE A 58 4.41 -8.90 -5.38
N LYS A 59 4.28 -9.52 -6.55
CA LYS A 59 4.47 -10.97 -6.70
C LYS A 59 5.89 -11.39 -6.33
N GLU A 60 6.89 -10.68 -6.80
CA GLU A 60 8.30 -10.94 -6.45
C GLU A 60 8.54 -10.84 -4.94
N ILE A 61 8.00 -9.80 -4.30
CA ILE A 61 8.12 -9.60 -2.86
C ILE A 61 7.40 -10.69 -2.07
N SER A 62 6.24 -11.12 -2.53
CA SER A 62 5.45 -12.16 -1.85
C SER A 62 6.16 -13.50 -1.76
N GLU A 63 7.08 -13.77 -2.66
CA GLU A 63 7.87 -15.01 -2.68
C GLU A 63 9.04 -14.99 -1.68
N ARG A 64 9.53 -13.80 -1.32
CA ARG A 64 10.76 -13.66 -0.53
C ARG A 64 10.58 -13.01 0.85
N SER A 65 9.47 -12.35 1.11
CA SER A 65 9.26 -11.60 2.36
C SER A 65 8.05 -12.08 3.14
N ASN A 66 8.08 -11.88 4.46
CA ASN A 66 6.98 -12.23 5.35
C ASN A 66 5.92 -11.13 5.42
N LEU A 67 6.37 -9.87 5.28
CA LEU A 67 5.53 -8.70 5.40
C LEU A 67 5.91 -7.69 4.32
N LEU A 68 4.91 -7.21 3.62
CA LEU A 68 5.03 -6.09 2.71
C LEU A 68 4.19 -4.92 3.23
N ILE A 69 4.85 -3.77 3.40
CA ILE A 69 4.19 -2.51 3.70
C ILE A 69 4.21 -1.65 2.43
N THR A 70 3.04 -1.29 1.96
CA THR A 70 2.90 -0.40 0.80
C THR A 70 2.54 1.01 1.24
N THR A 71 3.06 2.00 0.55
CA THR A 71 2.72 3.41 0.74
C THR A 71 2.55 4.09 -0.61
N GLY A 72 1.58 5.00 -0.70
CA GLY A 72 1.25 5.72 -1.92
C GLY A 72 0.17 5.05 -2.77
N GLY A 73 -0.39 5.82 -3.68
CA GLY A 73 -1.38 5.35 -4.65
C GLY A 73 -2.73 4.91 -4.06
N LEU A 74 -3.12 5.45 -2.91
CA LEU A 74 -4.34 5.09 -2.17
C LEU A 74 -5.49 6.08 -2.33
N GLY A 75 -5.27 7.16 -3.05
CA GLY A 75 -6.27 8.19 -3.27
C GLY A 75 -7.36 7.80 -4.29
N PRO A 76 -8.30 8.71 -4.56
CA PRO A 76 -9.44 8.45 -5.43
C PRO A 76 -9.19 8.72 -6.91
N THR A 77 -8.00 9.16 -7.30
CA THR A 77 -7.72 9.53 -8.69
C THR A 77 -7.43 8.31 -9.56
N PRO A 78 -7.54 8.41 -10.91
CA PRO A 78 -7.20 7.31 -11.80
C PRO A 78 -5.74 6.85 -11.72
N ASP A 79 -4.84 7.70 -11.23
CA ASP A 79 -3.44 7.37 -11.02
C ASP A 79 -3.18 6.62 -9.69
N ASP A 80 -4.19 6.51 -8.84
CA ASP A 80 -4.12 5.77 -7.59
C ASP A 80 -4.44 4.30 -7.82
N LEU A 81 -3.40 3.50 -8.09
CA LEU A 81 -3.51 2.13 -8.58
C LEU A 81 -3.18 1.06 -7.54
N THR A 82 -2.76 1.45 -6.35
CA THR A 82 -2.21 0.51 -5.36
C THR A 82 -3.21 -0.56 -4.94
N THR A 83 -4.41 -0.16 -4.57
CA THR A 83 -5.46 -1.09 -4.12
C THR A 83 -5.86 -2.07 -5.22
N GLU A 84 -6.03 -1.57 -6.45
CA GLU A 84 -6.34 -2.40 -7.61
C GLU A 84 -5.22 -3.39 -7.93
N ALA A 85 -3.98 -2.93 -7.91
CA ALA A 85 -2.82 -3.76 -8.17
C ALA A 85 -2.65 -4.88 -7.12
N ILE A 86 -2.87 -4.57 -5.84
CA ILE A 86 -2.85 -5.57 -4.78
C ILE A 86 -3.95 -6.60 -5.01
N ALA A 87 -5.16 -6.17 -5.29
CA ALA A 87 -6.29 -7.07 -5.56
C ALA A 87 -5.99 -8.01 -6.73
N LYS A 88 -5.48 -7.49 -7.83
CA LYS A 88 -5.08 -8.27 -9.00
C LYS A 88 -3.91 -9.24 -8.70
N SER A 89 -2.95 -8.80 -7.90
CA SER A 89 -1.79 -9.63 -7.53
C SER A 89 -2.20 -10.91 -6.80
N PHE A 90 -3.26 -10.85 -6.00
CA PHE A 90 -3.76 -11.96 -5.20
C PHE A 90 -5.07 -12.54 -5.72
N ASN A 91 -5.53 -12.10 -6.87
CA ASN A 91 -6.78 -12.56 -7.49
C ASN A 91 -8.00 -12.47 -6.56
N VAL A 92 -8.13 -11.33 -5.89
CA VAL A 92 -9.26 -11.02 -5.00
C VAL A 92 -10.08 -9.87 -5.54
N SER A 93 -11.36 -9.87 -5.21
CA SER A 93 -12.29 -8.82 -5.62
C SER A 93 -12.25 -7.63 -4.68
N LEU A 94 -12.48 -6.44 -5.22
CA LEU A 94 -12.66 -5.22 -4.44
C LEU A 94 -14.13 -5.04 -4.07
N PHE A 95 -14.37 -4.64 -2.83
CA PHE A 95 -15.72 -4.35 -2.32
C PHE A 95 -15.78 -2.93 -1.80
N GLU A 96 -16.82 -2.21 -2.18
CA GLU A 96 -17.13 -0.92 -1.59
C GLU A 96 -17.81 -1.11 -0.23
N ARG A 97 -17.38 -0.30 0.74
CA ARG A 97 -17.99 -0.26 2.06
C ARG A 97 -18.41 1.17 2.41
N PRO A 98 -19.62 1.59 2.04
CA PRO A 98 -20.08 2.98 2.23
C PRO A 98 -20.02 3.46 3.68
N HIS A 99 -20.28 2.58 4.66
CA HIS A 99 -20.22 2.93 6.08
C HIS A 99 -18.82 3.34 6.56
N LEU A 100 -17.76 2.82 5.94
CA LEU A 100 -16.39 3.21 6.27
C LEU A 100 -16.05 4.60 5.75
N TRP A 101 -16.69 5.01 4.65
CA TRP A 101 -16.58 6.37 4.17
C TRP A 101 -17.15 7.38 5.18
N ASP A 102 -18.27 7.05 5.80
CA ASP A 102 -18.84 7.88 6.85
C ASP A 102 -17.94 7.98 8.09
N GLU A 103 -17.31 6.88 8.48
CA GLU A 103 -16.31 6.90 9.56
C GLU A 103 -15.09 7.75 9.22
N ILE A 104 -14.60 7.68 8.00
CA ILE A 104 -13.46 8.47 7.53
C ILE A 104 -13.82 9.97 7.55
N LYS A 105 -14.99 10.34 7.06
CA LYS A 105 -15.47 11.73 7.09
C LYS A 105 -15.51 12.30 8.50
N GLN A 106 -15.93 11.50 9.48
CA GLN A 106 -15.99 11.94 10.87
C GLN A 106 -14.60 12.20 11.49
N LYS A 107 -13.58 11.48 11.00
CA LYS A 107 -12.19 11.58 11.50
C LYS A 107 -11.36 12.65 10.79
N LEU A 108 -11.81 13.13 9.65
CA LEU A 108 -11.09 14.15 8.87
C LEU A 108 -11.62 15.55 9.21
N PRO A 109 -10.74 16.56 9.35
CA PRO A 109 -11.16 17.96 9.53
C PRO A 109 -11.96 18.42 8.29
N ASN A 110 -13.06 19.12 8.53
CA ASN A 110 -14.01 19.62 7.51
C ASN A 110 -13.39 20.43 6.37
N SER A 111 -12.18 20.93 6.51
CA SER A 111 -11.49 21.72 5.50
C SER A 111 -10.87 20.91 4.34
N LYS A 112 -10.84 19.58 4.46
CA LYS A 112 -10.22 18.71 3.44
C LYS A 112 -11.22 17.90 2.62
N LEU A 113 -12.47 17.92 2.98
CA LEU A 113 -13.56 17.26 2.26
C LEU A 113 -14.24 18.30 1.36
N LYS A 114 -13.68 18.53 0.18
CA LYS A 114 -14.51 19.10 -0.88
C LYS A 114 -15.51 18.01 -1.30
N ASP A 115 -16.76 18.39 -1.30
CA ASP A 115 -17.90 17.59 -1.72
C ASP A 115 -17.78 17.22 -3.21
N ASP A 116 -16.94 16.25 -3.52
CA ASP A 116 -17.02 15.54 -4.78
C ASP A 116 -17.71 14.21 -4.50
N SER A 117 -19.02 14.30 -4.48
CA SER A 117 -19.94 13.18 -4.28
C SER A 117 -19.87 12.10 -5.36
N SER A 118 -19.00 12.26 -6.35
CA SER A 118 -18.94 11.38 -7.52
C SER A 118 -17.70 10.52 -7.63
N SER A 119 -16.68 10.68 -6.77
CA SER A 119 -15.40 10.02 -7.00
C SER A 119 -14.75 9.33 -5.79
N SER A 120 -15.40 9.33 -4.65
CA SER A 120 -14.80 8.71 -3.46
C SER A 120 -15.33 7.31 -3.22
N VAL A 121 -14.86 6.39 -4.01
CA VAL A 121 -14.98 4.96 -3.71
C VAL A 121 -13.91 4.62 -2.70
N SER A 122 -14.31 4.42 -1.45
CA SER A 122 -13.40 3.97 -0.41
C SER A 122 -13.34 2.46 -0.40
N TYR A 123 -12.29 1.90 -0.99
CA TYR A 123 -11.99 0.48 -0.93
C TYR A 123 -11.24 0.19 0.37
N THR A 124 -11.92 -0.32 1.38
CA THR A 124 -11.32 -0.46 2.71
C THR A 124 -11.10 -1.88 3.15
N HIS A 125 -11.41 -2.87 2.33
CA HIS A 125 -11.18 -4.24 2.73
C HIS A 125 -10.76 -5.11 1.55
N LEU A 126 -9.46 -5.27 1.47
CA LEU A 126 -8.87 -6.44 0.89
C LEU A 126 -8.88 -7.51 1.96
N THR A 127 -9.81 -8.45 1.85
CA THR A 127 -9.58 -9.73 2.49
C THR A 127 -8.50 -10.39 1.66
N LEU A 128 -7.27 -10.04 1.96
CA LEU A 128 -6.16 -10.85 1.49
C LEU A 128 -6.42 -12.24 2.04
N PRO A 129 -6.49 -13.27 1.18
CA PRO A 129 -6.30 -14.59 1.71
C PRO A 129 -5.03 -14.45 2.53
N THR A 130 -5.08 -14.87 3.77
CA THR A 130 -3.88 -14.97 4.56
C THR A 130 -2.96 -15.82 3.74
N ILE A 131 -2.09 -15.19 2.97
CA ILE A 131 -1.02 -15.91 2.33
C ILE A 131 -0.13 -16.29 3.47
N ARG A 132 -0.46 -17.39 4.06
CA ARG A 132 0.54 -18.16 4.70
C ARG A 132 1.41 -18.64 3.56
N SER A 133 2.46 -17.88 3.29
CA SER A 133 3.59 -18.51 2.66
C SER A 133 3.98 -19.65 3.58
N VAL A 134 3.54 -20.73 3.22
CA VAL A 134 4.05 -21.97 3.77
C VAL A 134 5.49 -22.10 3.32
#